data_5c093f987e414064740be71f109b967a
#
_entry.id   5c093f987e414064740be71f109b967a
#
_cell.length_a   1.000
_cell.length_b   1.000
_cell.length_c   1.000
_cell.angle_alpha   90.00
_cell.angle_beta   90.00
_cell.angle_gamma   90.00
#
_symmetry.space_group_name_H-M   'P 1'
#
loop_
_entity.id
_entity.type
_entity.pdbx_description
1 polymer ?
#
loop_
_entity_poly.entity_id
_entity_poly.type
_entity_poly.pdbx_seq_one_letter_code
_entity_poly.pdbx_strand_id
1 'polypeptide(L)'
;MTAKGISLWLAASMLLGQSAQALDVTVAYQTSAEPAKVAQADNSFARESGATVDWRKFDSGASVVRALASGDVQIGNIGSSPLAVAASQNLPIEVFLLASKLGESEALVVKQGLAKPEDLAGKRIAVPYTSTTQYSLLAALKHWNVDPATLQIVNLQPPAIIAAWQRGDIDGAYVWAPALNQLTKEGKVLTDSAQVGDWGAPTLDVWVVRKDFAKAHPEVVQAFVNSTLAAQRDYLANPDGWLTKPDNLAKLAKLSGVPEADVPALVKGNTYLDAKAQSAELGRLVNQT
;
A
#
# COMPACT_ATOMS: atom_id res chain seq x y z
N MET A 1 10.62 -85.80 18.69
CA MET A 1 9.76 -84.76 19.27
C MET A 1 10.41 -83.43 18.90
N THR A 2 9.89 -82.78 17.89
CA THR A 2 10.45 -81.55 17.30
C THR A 2 9.55 -80.37 17.64
N ALA A 3 10.07 -79.45 18.42
CA ALA A 3 9.38 -78.20 18.71
C ALA A 3 9.68 -77.18 17.62
N LYS A 4 8.65 -76.72 16.90
CA LYS A 4 8.72 -75.63 15.93
C LYS A 4 8.58 -74.30 16.65
N GLY A 5 9.65 -73.47 16.65
CA GLY A 5 9.60 -72.07 17.10
C GLY A 5 8.95 -71.20 16.05
N ILE A 6 7.91 -70.48 16.43
CA ILE A 6 7.22 -69.44 15.64
C ILE A 6 7.89 -68.11 15.97
N SER A 7 8.64 -67.55 15.00
CA SER A 7 9.20 -66.17 15.10
C SER A 7 8.15 -65.16 14.70
N LEU A 8 7.64 -64.39 15.66
CA LEU A 8 6.82 -63.21 15.41
C LEU A 8 7.71 -62.05 14.92
N TRP A 9 7.55 -61.63 13.68
CA TRP A 9 8.12 -60.38 13.19
C TRP A 9 7.16 -59.24 13.56
N LEU A 10 7.54 -58.38 14.52
CA LEU A 10 6.89 -57.10 14.75
C LEU A 10 7.36 -56.12 13.65
N ALA A 11 6.50 -55.84 12.69
CA ALA A 11 6.69 -54.73 11.75
C ALA A 11 6.36 -53.42 12.48
N ALA A 12 7.39 -52.73 12.95
CA ALA A 12 7.27 -51.37 13.46
C ALA A 12 7.06 -50.44 12.25
N SER A 13 5.82 -50.05 11.99
CA SER A 13 5.47 -49.00 11.03
C SER A 13 5.95 -47.62 11.59
N MET A 14 7.13 -47.17 11.18
CA MET A 14 7.58 -45.80 11.37
C MET A 14 6.69 -44.91 10.48
N LEU A 15 5.68 -44.30 11.07
CA LEU A 15 5.00 -43.12 10.52
C LEU A 15 6.03 -41.96 10.56
N LEU A 16 6.78 -41.83 9.46
CA LEU A 16 7.51 -40.59 9.15
C LEU A 16 6.48 -39.50 8.99
N GLY A 17 6.22 -38.75 10.06
CA GLY A 17 5.49 -37.50 9.98
C GLY A 17 6.27 -36.59 9.05
N GLN A 18 5.83 -36.46 7.79
CA GLN A 18 6.25 -35.35 6.94
C GLN A 18 5.79 -34.09 7.64
N SER A 19 6.72 -33.36 8.25
CA SER A 19 6.48 -31.99 8.63
C SER A 19 6.13 -31.24 7.35
N ALA A 20 4.87 -30.90 7.16
CA ALA A 20 4.49 -30.02 6.06
C ALA A 20 5.32 -28.75 6.21
N GLN A 21 6.22 -28.50 5.25
CA GLN A 21 7.00 -27.28 5.23
C GLN A 21 6.05 -26.11 5.08
N ALA A 22 6.15 -25.12 5.97
CA ALA A 22 5.32 -23.94 5.87
C ALA A 22 5.52 -23.24 4.51
N LEU A 23 4.43 -22.80 3.90
CA LEU A 23 4.48 -22.06 2.64
C LEU A 23 5.18 -20.71 2.86
N ASP A 24 6.16 -20.39 2.04
CA ASP A 24 6.82 -19.09 2.05
C ASP A 24 6.01 -18.09 1.20
N VAL A 25 5.64 -16.95 1.78
CA VAL A 25 4.87 -15.88 1.12
C VAL A 25 5.58 -14.55 1.28
N THR A 26 5.90 -13.90 0.19
CA THR A 26 6.45 -12.54 0.19
C THR A 26 5.33 -11.54 -0.08
N VAL A 27 5.19 -10.57 0.83
CA VAL A 27 4.20 -9.49 0.74
C VAL A 27 4.90 -8.14 0.59
N ALA A 28 4.61 -7.43 -0.50
CA ALA A 28 5.12 -6.09 -0.73
C ALA A 28 4.22 -5.03 -0.10
N TYR A 29 4.82 -4.09 0.63
CA TYR A 29 4.10 -2.96 1.22
C TYR A 29 4.82 -1.64 0.96
N GLN A 30 4.07 -0.53 1.06
CA GLN A 30 4.57 0.83 0.99
C GLN A 30 4.40 1.53 2.36
N THR A 31 4.85 2.77 2.48
CA THR A 31 4.93 3.49 3.77
C THR A 31 3.66 4.20 4.21
N SER A 32 2.54 4.12 3.47
CA SER A 32 1.25 4.70 3.90
C SER A 32 0.85 4.22 5.31
N ALA A 33 0.34 5.14 6.14
CA ALA A 33 -0.14 4.81 7.48
C ALA A 33 -1.60 4.37 7.41
N GLU A 34 -1.86 3.08 7.50
CA GLU A 34 -3.19 2.47 7.41
C GLU A 34 -3.48 1.60 8.63
N PRO A 35 -4.71 1.62 9.20
CA PRO A 35 -5.06 0.81 10.37
C PRO A 35 -4.75 -0.68 10.20
N ALA A 36 -4.97 -1.21 8.99
CA ALA A 36 -4.72 -2.61 8.66
C ALA A 36 -3.25 -3.04 8.86
N LYS A 37 -2.29 -2.12 8.84
CA LYS A 37 -0.87 -2.42 9.09
C LYS A 37 -0.57 -2.85 10.53
N VAL A 38 -1.49 -2.67 11.47
CA VAL A 38 -1.38 -3.28 12.79
C VAL A 38 -1.36 -4.81 12.66
N ALA A 39 -2.16 -5.39 11.76
CA ALA A 39 -2.12 -6.83 11.47
C ALA A 39 -0.75 -7.29 10.91
N GLN A 40 -0.08 -6.46 10.11
CA GLN A 40 1.29 -6.70 9.65
C GLN A 40 2.26 -6.69 10.84
N ALA A 41 2.22 -5.65 11.66
CA ALA A 41 3.11 -5.51 12.82
C ALA A 41 2.95 -6.65 13.83
N ASP A 42 1.72 -7.16 13.99
CA ASP A 42 1.37 -8.24 14.91
C ASP A 42 1.56 -9.64 14.30
N ASN A 43 2.04 -9.76 13.06
CA ASN A 43 2.12 -11.03 12.33
C ASN A 43 0.80 -11.81 12.28
N SER A 44 -0.34 -11.09 12.24
CA SER A 44 -1.68 -11.72 12.26
C SER A 44 -1.91 -12.60 11.05
N PHE A 45 -1.48 -12.15 9.88
CA PHE A 45 -1.56 -12.93 8.64
C PHE A 45 -0.77 -14.24 8.72
N ALA A 46 0.48 -14.20 9.21
CA ALA A 46 1.29 -15.43 9.37
C ALA A 46 0.63 -16.43 10.34
N ARG A 47 0.08 -15.93 11.47
CA ARG A 47 -0.62 -16.81 12.42
C ARG A 47 -1.88 -17.43 11.85
N GLU A 48 -2.64 -16.68 11.06
CA GLU A 48 -3.90 -17.15 10.49
C GLU A 48 -3.70 -18.12 9.32
N SER A 49 -2.72 -17.85 8.46
CA SER A 49 -2.42 -18.68 7.30
C SER A 49 -1.54 -19.89 7.60
N GLY A 50 -0.77 -19.86 8.69
CA GLY A 50 0.31 -20.83 8.95
C GLY A 50 1.51 -20.71 8.01
N ALA A 51 1.56 -19.68 7.17
CA ALA A 51 2.65 -19.40 6.24
C ALA A 51 3.84 -18.71 6.93
N THR A 52 5.04 -18.89 6.38
CA THR A 52 6.19 -18.02 6.66
C THR A 52 6.04 -16.76 5.82
N VAL A 53 5.86 -15.61 6.46
CA VAL A 53 5.60 -14.34 5.75
C VAL A 53 6.82 -13.44 5.79
N ASP A 54 7.31 -13.06 4.60
CA ASP A 54 8.36 -12.05 4.41
C ASP A 54 7.74 -10.74 3.92
N TRP A 55 7.71 -9.74 4.79
CA TRP A 55 7.22 -8.40 4.45
C TRP A 55 8.34 -7.55 3.87
N ARG A 56 8.21 -7.15 2.59
CA ARG A 56 9.19 -6.32 1.90
C ARG A 56 8.67 -4.92 1.63
N LYS A 57 9.42 -3.93 2.09
CA LYS A 57 9.12 -2.52 1.82
C LYS A 57 9.57 -2.13 0.42
N PHE A 58 8.70 -1.40 -0.30
CA PHE A 58 8.98 -0.81 -1.61
C PHE A 58 8.71 0.69 -1.58
N ASP A 59 9.46 1.44 -2.39
CA ASP A 59 9.35 2.90 -2.44
C ASP A 59 8.17 3.38 -3.27
N SER A 60 7.61 2.55 -4.17
CA SER A 60 6.46 2.90 -5.00
C SER A 60 5.70 1.68 -5.52
N GLY A 61 4.41 1.89 -5.86
CA GLY A 61 3.57 0.85 -6.47
C GLY A 61 4.11 0.32 -7.80
N ALA A 62 4.78 1.15 -8.60
CA ALA A 62 5.44 0.71 -9.82
C ALA A 62 6.55 -0.33 -9.56
N SER A 63 7.28 -0.19 -8.45
CA SER A 63 8.29 -1.18 -8.04
C SER A 63 7.66 -2.48 -7.55
N VAL A 64 6.53 -2.38 -6.83
CA VAL A 64 5.74 -3.55 -6.42
C VAL A 64 5.22 -4.32 -7.64
N VAL A 65 4.69 -3.63 -8.65
CA VAL A 65 4.20 -4.26 -9.90
C VAL A 65 5.31 -5.04 -10.61
N ARG A 66 6.52 -4.50 -10.67
CA ARG A 66 7.68 -5.22 -11.24
C ARG A 66 8.02 -6.49 -10.46
N ALA A 67 7.98 -6.43 -9.12
CA ALA A 67 8.27 -7.58 -8.26
C ALA A 67 7.17 -8.66 -8.34
N LEU A 68 5.90 -8.26 -8.51
CA LEU A 68 4.81 -9.19 -8.80
C LEU A 68 4.97 -9.86 -10.17
N ALA A 69 5.38 -9.08 -11.19
CA ALA A 69 5.58 -9.59 -12.55
C ALA A 69 6.75 -10.59 -12.63
N SER A 70 7.85 -10.36 -11.88
CA SER A 70 8.99 -11.29 -11.81
C SER A 70 8.71 -12.54 -10.97
N GLY A 71 7.69 -12.53 -10.10
CA GLY A 71 7.39 -13.62 -9.18
C GLY A 71 8.09 -13.51 -7.82
N ASP A 72 8.87 -12.44 -7.59
CA ASP A 72 9.57 -12.22 -6.32
C ASP A 72 8.62 -11.91 -5.16
N VAL A 73 7.39 -11.49 -5.48
CA VAL A 73 6.32 -11.12 -4.55
C VAL A 73 5.03 -11.82 -4.98
N GLN A 74 4.26 -12.33 -4.02
CA GLN A 74 2.98 -12.98 -4.26
C GLN A 74 1.79 -12.05 -4.04
N ILE A 75 1.86 -11.21 -3.00
CA ILE A 75 0.82 -10.23 -2.61
C ILE A 75 1.46 -8.86 -2.53
N GLY A 76 0.79 -7.82 -3.01
CA GLY A 76 1.34 -6.45 -2.98
C GLY A 76 0.30 -5.37 -2.79
N ASN A 77 0.71 -4.29 -2.10
CA ASN A 77 -0.06 -3.06 -2.00
C ASN A 77 0.37 -2.11 -3.12
N ILE A 78 -0.58 -1.65 -3.93
CA ILE A 78 -0.35 -0.71 -5.04
C ILE A 78 -1.50 0.31 -5.15
N GLY A 79 -1.19 1.47 -5.71
CA GLY A 79 -2.21 2.47 -6.04
C GLY A 79 -2.99 2.13 -7.32
N SER A 80 -4.11 2.83 -7.53
CA SER A 80 -4.97 2.68 -8.72
C SER A 80 -4.23 2.97 -10.04
N SER A 81 -3.28 3.91 -10.05
CA SER A 81 -2.51 4.22 -11.27
C SER A 81 -1.56 3.09 -11.69
N PRO A 82 -0.69 2.54 -10.81
CA PRO A 82 0.11 1.37 -11.17
C PRO A 82 -0.75 0.13 -11.46
N LEU A 83 -1.94 0.00 -10.84
CA LEU A 83 -2.90 -1.05 -11.19
C LEU A 83 -3.38 -0.92 -12.64
N ALA A 84 -3.76 0.28 -13.08
CA ALA A 84 -4.20 0.53 -14.45
C ALA A 84 -3.11 0.20 -15.47
N VAL A 85 -1.85 0.53 -15.18
CA VAL A 85 -0.71 0.16 -16.03
C VAL A 85 -0.52 -1.36 -16.06
N ALA A 86 -0.59 -2.04 -14.92
CA ALA A 86 -0.49 -3.50 -14.86
C ALA A 86 -1.60 -4.18 -15.68
N ALA A 87 -2.83 -3.66 -15.59
CA ALA A 87 -3.97 -4.15 -16.37
C ALA A 87 -3.78 -3.93 -17.88
N SER A 88 -3.30 -2.76 -18.30
CA SER A 88 -3.01 -2.47 -19.71
C SER A 88 -1.93 -3.37 -20.32
N GLN A 89 -1.03 -3.87 -19.48
CA GLN A 89 0.02 -4.83 -19.86
C GLN A 89 -0.42 -6.29 -19.71
N ASN A 90 -1.67 -6.55 -19.34
CA ASN A 90 -2.22 -7.88 -19.09
C ASN A 90 -1.39 -8.69 -18.08
N LEU A 91 -0.83 -8.05 -17.06
CA LEU A 91 -0.11 -8.75 -16.02
C LEU A 91 -1.04 -9.70 -15.25
N PRO A 92 -0.56 -10.91 -14.89
CA PRO A 92 -1.39 -11.96 -14.28
C PRO A 92 -1.57 -11.69 -12.78
N ILE A 93 -2.12 -10.51 -12.44
CA ILE A 93 -2.49 -10.12 -11.07
C ILE A 93 -3.98 -9.82 -11.01
N GLU A 94 -4.53 -9.84 -9.81
CA GLU A 94 -5.92 -9.47 -9.56
C GLU A 94 -6.05 -8.70 -8.24
N VAL A 95 -7.01 -7.77 -8.19
CA VAL A 95 -7.38 -7.05 -6.97
C VAL A 95 -8.27 -7.94 -6.12
N PHE A 96 -7.98 -8.07 -4.84
CA PHE A 96 -8.81 -8.84 -3.93
C PHE A 96 -9.26 -8.07 -2.69
N LEU A 97 -8.68 -6.87 -2.43
CA LEU A 97 -9.05 -6.05 -1.28
C LEU A 97 -8.73 -4.56 -1.56
N LEU A 98 -9.61 -3.66 -1.14
CA LEU A 98 -9.33 -2.23 -1.08
C LEU A 98 -8.62 -1.91 0.23
N ALA A 99 -7.47 -1.24 0.14
CA ALA A 99 -6.75 -0.78 1.30
C ALA A 99 -7.34 0.54 1.82
N SER A 100 -7.43 1.55 0.94
CA SER A 100 -7.99 2.86 1.28
C SER A 100 -8.42 3.67 0.06
N LYS A 101 -9.32 4.64 0.26
CA LYS A 101 -9.48 5.79 -0.63
C LYS A 101 -8.50 6.86 -0.17
N LEU A 102 -7.67 7.32 -1.09
CA LEU A 102 -6.62 8.29 -0.78
C LEU A 102 -7.20 9.70 -0.65
N GLY A 103 -6.68 10.43 0.31
CA GLY A 103 -7.11 11.78 0.63
C GLY A 103 -5.92 12.67 1.02
N GLU A 104 -6.00 13.36 2.14
CA GLU A 104 -4.96 14.28 2.62
C GLU A 104 -3.61 13.61 2.93
N SER A 105 -3.56 12.26 2.98
CA SER A 105 -2.31 11.49 3.13
C SER A 105 -1.38 11.57 1.92
N GLU A 106 -1.88 12.07 0.78
CA GLU A 106 -1.12 12.43 -0.40
C GLU A 106 -1.37 13.89 -0.75
N ALA A 107 -0.33 14.71 -0.90
CA ALA A 107 -0.49 16.13 -1.18
C ALA A 107 0.63 16.70 -2.06
N LEU A 108 0.30 17.75 -2.80
CA LEU A 108 1.24 18.62 -3.47
C LEU A 108 1.76 19.66 -2.48
N VAL A 109 3.00 19.50 -2.06
CA VAL A 109 3.72 20.48 -1.22
C VAL A 109 4.63 21.31 -2.09
N VAL A 110 4.58 22.60 -1.93
CA VAL A 110 5.41 23.58 -2.67
C VAL A 110 6.18 24.47 -1.69
N LYS A 111 7.25 25.09 -2.17
CA LYS A 111 8.03 26.05 -1.37
C LYS A 111 7.17 27.26 -1.00
N GLN A 112 7.52 27.87 0.15
CA GLN A 112 6.93 29.14 0.55
C GLN A 112 7.09 30.17 -0.57
N GLY A 113 6.07 30.97 -0.83
CA GLY A 113 6.04 31.93 -1.94
C GLY A 113 5.34 31.44 -3.20
N LEU A 114 5.13 30.14 -3.37
CA LEU A 114 4.25 29.58 -4.40
C LEU A 114 2.84 29.44 -3.79
N ALA A 115 1.96 30.42 -4.06
CA ALA A 115 0.69 30.51 -3.34
C ALA A 115 -0.52 30.01 -4.14
N LYS A 116 -0.39 29.92 -5.47
CA LYS A 116 -1.47 29.62 -6.40
C LYS A 116 -0.95 28.78 -7.57
N PRO A 117 -1.84 28.09 -8.29
CA PRO A 117 -1.47 27.17 -9.40
C PRO A 117 -0.62 27.83 -10.49
N GLU A 118 -0.87 29.09 -10.81
CA GLU A 118 -0.12 29.80 -11.86
C GLU A 118 1.37 30.01 -11.50
N ASP A 119 1.70 30.01 -10.20
CA ASP A 119 3.06 30.13 -9.71
C ASP A 119 3.93 28.90 -10.04
N LEU A 120 3.30 27.78 -10.47
CA LEU A 120 3.98 26.54 -10.83
C LEU A 120 4.70 26.61 -12.20
N ALA A 121 4.38 27.60 -13.03
CA ALA A 121 5.03 27.76 -14.33
C ALA A 121 6.55 27.92 -14.18
N GLY A 122 7.31 27.11 -14.94
CA GLY A 122 8.77 27.02 -14.90
C GLY A 122 9.35 26.30 -13.67
N LYS A 123 8.52 25.84 -12.73
CA LYS A 123 8.97 25.18 -11.48
C LYS A 123 9.24 23.70 -11.67
N ARG A 124 10.16 23.18 -10.86
CA ARG A 124 10.51 21.75 -10.80
C ARG A 124 9.65 21.06 -9.76
N ILE A 125 8.70 20.25 -10.24
CA ILE A 125 7.75 19.52 -9.40
C ILE A 125 8.06 18.04 -9.51
N ALA A 126 8.45 17.41 -8.40
CA ALA A 126 8.78 15.99 -8.35
C ALA A 126 7.56 15.13 -8.05
N VAL A 127 7.47 14.00 -8.75
CA VAL A 127 6.51 12.93 -8.47
C VAL A 127 7.15 11.58 -8.80
N PRO A 128 6.82 10.51 -8.10
CA PRO A 128 7.13 9.16 -8.59
C PRO A 128 6.24 8.86 -9.81
N TYR A 129 6.86 8.52 -10.96
CA TYR A 129 6.08 8.20 -12.15
C TYR A 129 5.28 6.90 -11.97
N THR A 130 4.15 6.84 -12.66
CA THR A 130 3.20 5.72 -12.55
C THR A 130 2.67 5.56 -11.12
N SER A 131 2.45 6.67 -10.41
CA SER A 131 1.86 6.69 -9.07
C SER A 131 0.51 7.40 -9.06
N THR A 132 -0.25 7.21 -7.99
CA THR A 132 -1.47 7.98 -7.69
C THR A 132 -1.17 9.47 -7.62
N THR A 133 -0.03 9.86 -7.05
CA THR A 133 0.38 11.26 -6.94
C THR A 133 0.72 11.91 -8.29
N GLN A 134 1.27 11.16 -9.25
CA GLN A 134 1.44 11.67 -10.62
C GLN A 134 0.07 11.92 -11.27
N TYR A 135 -0.86 10.96 -11.12
CA TYR A 135 -2.21 11.13 -11.64
C TYR A 135 -2.91 12.34 -11.01
N SER A 136 -2.84 12.48 -9.68
CA SER A 136 -3.43 13.59 -8.94
C SER A 136 -2.81 14.93 -9.33
N LEU A 137 -1.49 15.00 -9.55
CA LEU A 137 -0.83 16.21 -10.05
C LEU A 137 -1.40 16.62 -11.42
N LEU A 138 -1.46 15.68 -12.37
CA LEU A 138 -1.95 15.96 -13.72
C LEU A 138 -3.43 16.34 -13.72
N ALA A 139 -4.24 15.70 -12.87
CA ALA A 139 -5.64 16.05 -12.68
C ALA A 139 -5.82 17.46 -12.09
N ALA A 140 -5.01 17.82 -11.09
CA ALA A 140 -5.02 19.15 -10.50
C ALA A 140 -4.62 20.22 -11.52
N LEU A 141 -3.54 20.01 -12.28
CA LEU A 141 -3.13 20.95 -13.35
C LEU A 141 -4.23 21.14 -14.39
N LYS A 142 -4.89 20.03 -14.79
CA LYS A 142 -6.05 20.10 -15.70
C LYS A 142 -7.20 20.90 -15.11
N HIS A 143 -7.55 20.68 -13.84
CA HIS A 143 -8.61 21.40 -13.14
C HIS A 143 -8.32 22.92 -13.09
N TRP A 144 -7.06 23.28 -12.87
CA TRP A 144 -6.62 24.67 -12.81
C TRP A 144 -6.36 25.32 -14.18
N ASN A 145 -6.52 24.56 -15.28
CA ASN A 145 -6.18 24.99 -16.64
C ASN A 145 -4.69 25.39 -16.77
N VAL A 146 -3.81 24.74 -16.05
CA VAL A 146 -2.35 24.89 -16.14
C VAL A 146 -1.81 23.81 -17.08
N ASP A 147 -1.12 24.23 -18.16
CA ASP A 147 -0.49 23.29 -19.08
C ASP A 147 0.69 22.61 -18.41
N PRO A 148 0.69 21.26 -18.25
CA PRO A 148 1.81 20.52 -17.68
C PRO A 148 3.16 20.78 -18.37
N ALA A 149 3.16 21.12 -19.67
CA ALA A 149 4.38 21.45 -20.42
C ALA A 149 5.07 22.73 -19.94
N THR A 150 4.36 23.58 -19.18
CA THR A 150 4.94 24.79 -18.56
C THR A 150 5.75 24.50 -17.28
N LEU A 151 5.61 23.29 -16.72
CA LEU A 151 6.35 22.84 -15.54
C LEU A 151 7.52 21.93 -15.97
N GLN A 152 8.47 21.76 -15.05
CA GLN A 152 9.47 20.69 -15.12
C GLN A 152 9.05 19.56 -14.20
N ILE A 153 8.27 18.60 -14.70
CA ILE A 153 7.85 17.44 -13.90
C ILE A 153 9.00 16.43 -13.87
N VAL A 154 9.48 16.11 -12.65
CA VAL A 154 10.68 15.30 -12.42
C VAL A 154 10.29 13.97 -11.78
N ASN A 155 10.77 12.86 -12.37
CA ASN A 155 10.56 11.53 -11.82
C ASN A 155 11.56 11.25 -10.69
N LEU A 156 11.11 11.31 -9.45
CA LEU A 156 11.91 10.95 -8.26
C LEU A 156 11.10 10.04 -7.34
N GLN A 157 11.77 9.06 -6.74
CA GLN A 157 11.18 8.22 -5.69
C GLN A 157 11.15 8.99 -4.36
N PRO A 158 10.26 8.66 -3.41
CA PRO A 158 10.08 9.45 -2.18
C PRO A 158 11.36 9.75 -1.39
N PRO A 159 12.33 8.82 -1.21
CA PRO A 159 13.59 9.16 -0.55
C PRO A 159 14.43 10.19 -1.33
N ALA A 160 14.43 10.11 -2.67
CA ALA A 160 15.13 11.08 -3.51
C ALA A 160 14.43 12.44 -3.52
N ILE A 161 13.10 12.49 -3.37
CA ILE A 161 12.33 13.74 -3.20
C ILE A 161 12.76 14.46 -1.93
N ILE A 162 12.88 13.77 -0.80
CA ILE A 162 13.36 14.36 0.46
C ILE A 162 14.75 14.99 0.25
N ALA A 163 15.67 14.25 -0.35
CA ALA A 163 17.03 14.74 -0.59
C ALA A 163 17.06 15.94 -1.55
N ALA A 164 16.28 15.91 -2.64
CA ALA A 164 16.21 17.01 -3.61
C ALA A 164 15.58 18.27 -2.99
N TRP A 165 14.55 18.10 -2.14
CA TRP A 165 13.93 19.21 -1.40
C TRP A 165 14.94 19.91 -0.48
N GLN A 166 15.68 19.12 0.32
CA GLN A 166 16.68 19.64 1.26
C GLN A 166 17.80 20.42 0.56
N ARG A 167 18.23 19.98 -0.63
CA ARG A 167 19.24 20.69 -1.43
C ARG A 167 18.68 21.89 -2.20
N GLY A 168 17.35 22.05 -2.26
CA GLY A 168 16.74 23.09 -3.09
C GLY A 168 16.70 22.76 -4.59
N ASP A 169 16.83 21.50 -4.96
CA ASP A 169 16.83 21.03 -6.36
C ASP A 169 15.43 20.97 -6.96
N ILE A 170 14.37 20.99 -6.14
CA ILE A 170 12.97 21.01 -6.55
C ILE A 170 12.19 22.12 -5.84
N ASP A 171 11.13 22.60 -6.47
CA ASP A 171 10.27 23.68 -5.98
C ASP A 171 8.99 23.12 -5.31
N GLY A 172 8.65 21.88 -5.59
CA GLY A 172 7.53 21.16 -5.00
C GLY A 172 7.58 19.68 -5.29
N ALA A 173 6.70 18.93 -4.61
CA ALA A 173 6.46 17.52 -4.91
C ALA A 173 5.05 17.11 -4.51
N TYR A 174 4.45 16.22 -5.31
CA TYR A 174 3.24 15.52 -4.91
C TYR A 174 3.65 14.14 -4.39
N VAL A 175 3.42 13.88 -3.12
CA VAL A 175 4.01 12.73 -2.44
C VAL A 175 3.22 12.33 -1.18
N TRP A 176 3.53 11.18 -0.61
CA TRP A 176 3.00 10.62 0.64
C TRP A 176 4.08 10.51 1.73
N ALA A 177 3.67 10.05 2.91
CA ALA A 177 4.57 9.86 4.05
C ALA A 177 5.69 8.82 3.76
N PRO A 178 6.92 8.98 4.27
CA PRO A 178 7.35 10.04 5.18
C PRO A 178 7.78 11.34 4.47
N ALA A 179 7.88 11.35 3.13
CA ALA A 179 8.33 12.53 2.40
C ALA A 179 7.36 13.71 2.60
N LEU A 180 6.05 13.49 2.53
CA LEU A 180 5.04 14.50 2.82
C LEU A 180 5.31 15.21 4.15
N ASN A 181 5.53 14.45 5.23
CA ASN A 181 5.78 14.99 6.56
C ASN A 181 7.10 15.80 6.64
N GLN A 182 8.11 15.44 5.85
CA GLN A 182 9.34 16.22 5.80
C GLN A 182 9.16 17.54 5.04
N LEU A 183 8.48 17.49 3.89
CA LEU A 183 8.27 18.67 3.06
C LEU A 183 7.35 19.69 3.72
N THR A 184 6.31 19.26 4.42
CA THR A 184 5.34 20.15 5.09
C THR A 184 5.93 20.92 6.26
N LYS A 185 7.09 20.56 6.79
CA LYS A 185 7.78 21.33 7.82
C LYS A 185 8.20 22.74 7.35
N GLU A 186 8.51 22.87 6.07
CA GLU A 186 9.05 24.09 5.47
C GLU A 186 8.20 24.57 4.28
N GLY A 187 7.42 23.66 3.69
CA GLY A 187 6.57 23.91 2.54
C GLY A 187 5.13 24.24 2.91
N LYS A 188 4.36 24.48 1.86
CA LYS A 188 2.91 24.72 1.92
C LYS A 188 2.20 23.66 1.07
N VAL A 189 1.13 23.07 1.59
CA VAL A 189 0.21 22.25 0.81
C VAL A 189 -0.58 23.16 -0.13
N LEU A 190 -0.51 22.87 -1.43
CA LEU A 190 -1.26 23.59 -2.46
C LEU A 190 -2.58 22.88 -2.77
N THR A 191 -2.58 21.56 -2.79
CA THR A 191 -3.74 20.66 -2.89
C THR A 191 -3.38 19.27 -2.38
N ASP A 192 -4.39 18.42 -2.20
CA ASP A 192 -4.25 17.02 -1.77
C ASP A 192 -5.17 16.11 -2.59
N SER A 193 -5.06 14.79 -2.37
CA SER A 193 -5.83 13.81 -3.13
C SER A 193 -7.31 13.76 -2.73
N ALA A 194 -7.71 14.28 -1.56
CA ALA A 194 -9.13 14.47 -1.22
C ALA A 194 -9.76 15.51 -2.12
N GLN A 195 -9.13 16.68 -2.21
CA GLN A 195 -9.60 17.77 -3.05
C GLN A 195 -9.62 17.42 -4.53
N VAL A 196 -8.57 16.71 -5.01
CA VAL A 196 -8.52 16.20 -6.39
C VAL A 196 -9.62 15.17 -6.63
N GLY A 197 -9.92 14.33 -5.65
CA GLY A 197 -11.05 13.40 -5.69
C GLY A 197 -12.41 14.11 -5.81
N ASP A 198 -12.62 15.21 -5.08
CA ASP A 198 -13.82 16.03 -5.15
C ASP A 198 -13.99 16.69 -6.54
N TRP A 199 -12.88 16.95 -7.24
CA TRP A 199 -12.90 17.42 -8.63
C TRP A 199 -13.17 16.29 -9.65
N GLY A 200 -13.43 15.06 -9.20
CA GLY A 200 -13.79 13.92 -10.03
C GLY A 200 -12.63 13.00 -10.43
N ALA A 201 -11.48 13.14 -9.79
CA ALA A 201 -10.30 12.30 -10.06
C ALA A 201 -9.79 11.57 -8.79
N PRO A 202 -10.65 10.74 -8.13
CA PRO A 202 -10.26 10.03 -6.92
C PRO A 202 -9.21 8.96 -7.19
N THR A 203 -8.36 8.70 -6.20
CA THR A 203 -7.36 7.63 -6.21
C THR A 203 -7.56 6.67 -5.05
N LEU A 204 -7.05 5.45 -5.21
CA LEU A 204 -7.24 4.33 -4.29
C LEU A 204 -5.91 3.59 -4.09
N ASP A 205 -5.74 2.99 -2.91
CA ASP A 205 -4.80 1.91 -2.69
C ASP A 205 -5.53 0.57 -2.61
N VAL A 206 -4.93 -0.45 -3.21
CA VAL A 206 -5.50 -1.79 -3.30
C VAL A 206 -4.45 -2.84 -2.93
N TRP A 207 -4.92 -3.99 -2.47
CA TRP A 207 -4.13 -5.20 -2.37
C TRP A 207 -4.38 -6.07 -3.60
N VAL A 208 -3.31 -6.47 -4.22
CA VAL A 208 -3.30 -7.35 -5.39
C VAL A 208 -2.54 -8.64 -5.10
N VAL A 209 -2.90 -9.70 -5.80
CA VAL A 209 -2.28 -11.00 -5.70
C VAL A 209 -1.97 -11.53 -7.10
N ARG A 210 -0.92 -12.32 -7.24
CA ARG A 210 -0.66 -13.09 -8.46
C ARG A 210 -1.76 -14.12 -8.67
N LYS A 211 -2.30 -14.22 -9.88
CA LYS A 211 -3.40 -15.16 -10.20
C LYS A 211 -3.02 -16.62 -10.01
N ASP A 212 -1.79 -16.99 -10.33
CA ASP A 212 -1.28 -18.35 -10.12
C ASP A 212 -1.21 -18.69 -8.63
N PHE A 213 -0.76 -17.76 -7.79
CA PHE A 213 -0.70 -17.94 -6.34
C PHE A 213 -2.11 -18.01 -5.73
N ALA A 214 -3.01 -17.10 -6.10
CA ALA A 214 -4.39 -17.10 -5.61
C ALA A 214 -5.13 -18.41 -5.95
N LYS A 215 -4.89 -18.94 -7.16
CA LYS A 215 -5.45 -20.22 -7.57
C LYS A 215 -4.90 -21.41 -6.79
N ALA A 216 -3.60 -21.39 -6.49
CA ALA A 216 -2.92 -22.47 -5.77
C ALA A 216 -3.18 -22.45 -4.26
N HIS A 217 -3.37 -21.25 -3.68
CA HIS A 217 -3.46 -21.01 -2.24
C HIS A 217 -4.59 -20.05 -1.87
N PRO A 218 -5.87 -20.35 -2.23
CA PRO A 218 -7.01 -19.47 -1.95
C PRO A 218 -7.23 -19.28 -0.43
N GLU A 219 -6.89 -20.28 0.39
CA GLU A 219 -6.98 -20.22 1.85
C GLU A 219 -6.01 -19.19 2.45
N VAL A 220 -4.83 -19.02 1.83
CA VAL A 220 -3.83 -18.03 2.25
C VAL A 220 -4.30 -16.62 1.92
N VAL A 221 -4.89 -16.42 0.73
CA VAL A 221 -5.51 -15.13 0.35
C VAL A 221 -6.66 -14.79 1.29
N GLN A 222 -7.50 -15.78 1.64
CA GLN A 222 -8.59 -15.58 2.59
C GLN A 222 -8.07 -15.20 3.99
N ALA A 223 -7.00 -15.82 4.47
CA ALA A 223 -6.37 -15.47 5.74
C ALA A 223 -5.83 -14.02 5.72
N PHE A 224 -5.27 -13.57 4.59
CA PHE A 224 -4.85 -12.18 4.43
C PHE A 224 -6.05 -11.21 4.54
N VAL A 225 -7.15 -11.50 3.84
CA VAL A 225 -8.38 -10.71 3.90
C VAL A 225 -8.92 -10.63 5.32
N ASN A 226 -9.02 -11.78 6.00
CA ASN A 226 -9.57 -11.86 7.36
C ASN A 226 -8.76 -11.03 8.35
N SER A 227 -7.42 -11.22 8.38
CA SER A 227 -6.52 -10.52 9.30
C SER A 227 -6.51 -9.01 9.04
N THR A 228 -6.52 -8.60 7.77
CA THR A 228 -6.52 -7.19 7.34
C THR A 228 -7.84 -6.50 7.71
N LEU A 229 -8.98 -7.12 7.36
CA LEU A 229 -10.30 -6.57 7.68
C LEU A 229 -10.60 -6.58 9.19
N ALA A 230 -10.05 -7.53 9.96
CA ALA A 230 -10.19 -7.52 11.42
C ALA A 230 -9.53 -6.26 12.02
N ALA A 231 -8.29 -5.94 11.63
CA ALA A 231 -7.61 -4.74 12.09
C ALA A 231 -8.30 -3.46 11.63
N GLN A 232 -8.82 -3.44 10.40
CA GLN A 232 -9.56 -2.29 9.88
C GLN A 232 -10.90 -2.07 10.60
N ARG A 233 -11.64 -3.13 10.92
CA ARG A 233 -12.88 -3.06 11.72
C ARG A 233 -12.64 -2.54 13.13
N ASP A 234 -11.52 -2.91 13.77
CA ASP A 234 -11.15 -2.41 15.09
C ASP A 234 -10.98 -0.88 15.07
N TYR A 235 -10.38 -0.34 14.00
CA TYR A 235 -10.32 1.10 13.78
C TYR A 235 -11.70 1.71 13.52
N LEU A 236 -12.48 1.16 12.58
CA LEU A 236 -13.78 1.70 12.17
C LEU A 236 -14.82 1.71 13.30
N ALA A 237 -14.69 0.81 14.27
CA ALA A 237 -15.59 0.73 15.42
C ALA A 237 -15.44 1.95 16.36
N ASN A 238 -14.25 2.52 16.50
CA ASN A 238 -13.98 3.70 17.33
C ASN A 238 -12.67 4.38 16.86
N PRO A 239 -12.69 5.16 15.77
CA PRO A 239 -11.48 5.77 15.19
C PRO A 239 -10.70 6.62 16.20
N ASP A 240 -11.38 7.50 16.95
CA ASP A 240 -10.71 8.39 17.88
C ASP A 240 -10.07 7.62 19.05
N GLY A 241 -10.80 6.70 19.66
CA GLY A 241 -10.24 5.85 20.72
C GLY A 241 -9.12 4.92 20.22
N TRP A 242 -9.20 4.46 18.98
CA TRP A 242 -8.16 3.64 18.36
C TRP A 242 -6.85 4.42 18.18
N LEU A 243 -6.95 5.70 17.75
CA LEU A 243 -5.82 6.60 17.53
C LEU A 243 -5.19 7.15 18.84
N THR A 244 -5.77 6.86 20.00
CA THR A 244 -5.17 7.17 21.30
C THR A 244 -4.40 6.00 21.91
N LYS A 245 -4.41 4.82 21.29
CA LYS A 245 -3.69 3.64 21.76
C LYS A 245 -2.20 3.74 21.38
N PRO A 246 -1.26 3.92 22.33
CA PRO A 246 0.16 4.12 22.03
C PRO A 246 0.77 2.98 21.21
N ASP A 247 0.35 1.73 21.48
CA ASP A 247 0.82 0.54 20.77
C ASP A 247 0.47 0.60 19.26
N ASN A 248 -0.75 1.02 18.92
CA ASN A 248 -1.15 1.19 17.52
C ASN A 248 -0.32 2.28 16.82
N LEU A 249 -0.12 3.43 17.51
CA LEU A 249 0.66 4.53 16.95
C LEU A 249 2.11 4.13 16.71
N ALA A 250 2.75 3.47 17.68
CA ALA A 250 4.13 2.99 17.57
C ALA A 250 4.31 2.01 16.40
N LYS A 251 3.37 1.06 16.22
CA LYS A 251 3.39 0.10 15.11
C LYS A 251 3.31 0.80 13.75
N LEU A 252 2.37 1.73 13.59
CA LEU A 252 2.21 2.47 12.35
C LEU A 252 3.37 3.42 12.08
N ALA A 253 3.85 4.14 13.09
CA ALA A 253 5.01 5.02 13.01
C ALA A 253 6.24 4.27 12.48
N LYS A 254 6.51 3.09 13.04
CA LYS A 254 7.62 2.22 12.61
C LYS A 254 7.50 1.79 11.14
N LEU A 255 6.32 1.35 10.70
CA LEU A 255 6.09 0.86 9.33
C LEU A 255 6.04 1.98 8.31
N SER A 256 5.60 3.18 8.71
CA SER A 256 5.47 4.36 7.84
C SER A 256 6.71 5.26 7.84
N GLY A 257 7.60 5.09 8.83
CA GLY A 257 8.83 5.90 8.95
C GLY A 257 8.56 7.34 9.40
N VAL A 258 7.50 7.57 10.17
CA VAL A 258 7.11 8.89 10.70
C VAL A 258 7.12 8.90 12.23
N PRO A 259 7.18 10.08 12.88
CA PRO A 259 6.91 10.21 14.30
C PRO A 259 5.50 9.73 14.69
N GLU A 260 5.32 9.14 15.87
CA GLU A 260 4.01 8.70 16.37
C GLU A 260 2.97 9.82 16.38
N ALA A 261 3.40 11.05 16.66
CA ALA A 261 2.53 12.23 16.68
C ALA A 261 1.90 12.55 15.31
N ASP A 262 2.52 12.13 14.21
CA ASP A 262 2.03 12.37 12.84
C ASP A 262 1.03 11.30 12.38
N VAL A 263 1.03 10.12 13.01
CA VAL A 263 0.20 8.98 12.60
C VAL A 263 -1.29 9.29 12.58
N PRO A 264 -1.89 9.98 13.59
CA PRO A 264 -3.32 10.25 13.58
C PRO A 264 -3.79 11.07 12.37
N ALA A 265 -3.03 12.08 11.95
CA ALA A 265 -3.36 12.89 10.79
C ALA A 265 -3.29 12.07 9.49
N LEU A 266 -2.25 11.24 9.34
CA LEU A 266 -2.07 10.39 8.16
C LEU A 266 -3.18 9.34 8.03
N VAL A 267 -3.57 8.70 9.15
CA VAL A 267 -4.66 7.73 9.16
C VAL A 267 -5.99 8.40 8.84
N LYS A 268 -6.31 9.55 9.47
CA LYS A 268 -7.54 10.31 9.20
C LYS A 268 -7.57 10.93 7.80
N GLY A 269 -6.42 11.12 7.19
CA GLY A 269 -6.28 11.65 5.83
C GLY A 269 -6.76 10.70 4.72
N ASN A 270 -7.17 9.47 5.06
CA ASN A 270 -7.72 8.49 4.12
C ASN A 270 -9.10 7.98 4.59
N THR A 271 -9.85 7.40 3.66
CA THR A 271 -11.11 6.71 3.97
C THR A 271 -10.95 5.20 3.83
N TYR A 272 -11.43 4.47 4.84
CA TYR A 272 -11.41 3.01 4.89
C TYR A 272 -12.83 2.48 4.80
N LEU A 273 -13.03 1.45 3.97
CA LEU A 273 -14.34 0.89 3.70
C LEU A 273 -14.51 -0.45 4.45
N ASP A 274 -15.67 -0.68 5.04
CA ASP A 274 -16.02 -2.01 5.53
C ASP A 274 -16.19 -3.02 4.39
N ALA A 275 -16.29 -4.30 4.70
CA ALA A 275 -16.35 -5.36 3.69
C ALA A 275 -17.53 -5.20 2.71
N LYS A 276 -18.67 -4.67 3.17
CA LYS A 276 -19.85 -4.46 2.34
C LYS A 276 -19.64 -3.31 1.35
N ALA A 277 -19.11 -2.20 1.84
CA ALA A 277 -18.81 -1.02 1.02
C ALA A 277 -17.68 -1.31 0.02
N GLN A 278 -16.69 -2.14 0.37
CA GLN A 278 -15.64 -2.59 -0.53
C GLN A 278 -16.17 -3.34 -1.74
N SER A 279 -17.12 -4.26 -1.55
CA SER A 279 -17.72 -5.02 -2.65
C SER A 279 -18.40 -4.10 -3.66
N ALA A 280 -19.13 -3.09 -3.20
CA ALA A 280 -19.76 -2.10 -4.07
C ALA A 280 -18.75 -1.25 -4.85
N GLU A 281 -17.67 -0.83 -4.18
CA GLU A 281 -16.62 -0.01 -4.79
C GLU A 281 -15.78 -0.78 -5.82
N LEU A 282 -15.42 -2.04 -5.54
CA LEU A 282 -14.75 -2.92 -6.51
C LEU A 282 -15.62 -3.14 -7.76
N GLY A 283 -16.93 -3.36 -7.59
CA GLY A 283 -17.86 -3.46 -8.72
C GLY A 283 -17.90 -2.19 -9.57
N ARG A 284 -17.81 -1.02 -8.95
CA ARG A 284 -17.75 0.28 -9.66
C ARG A 284 -16.45 0.45 -10.43
N LEU A 285 -15.30 0.06 -9.84
CA LEU A 285 -13.99 0.12 -10.50
C LEU A 285 -13.92 -0.76 -11.74
N VAL A 286 -14.44 -1.98 -11.66
CA VAL A 286 -14.48 -2.93 -12.81
C VAL A 286 -15.29 -2.37 -13.96
N ASN A 287 -16.35 -1.60 -13.70
CA ASN A 287 -17.22 -1.04 -14.74
C ASN A 287 -16.68 0.29 -15.33
N GLN A 288 -15.61 0.87 -14.76
CA GLN A 288 -14.99 2.12 -15.24
C GLN A 288 -13.70 1.89 -16.04
N THR A 289 -13.19 0.68 -16.05
CA THR A 289 -12.01 0.24 -16.80
C THR A 289 -12.41 -0.52 -18.07
#